data_c8f7a6017c27c31c3ffd7678fba6891c
#
_entry.id   c8f7a6017c27c31c3ffd7678fba6891c
#
_cell.length_a   1.000
_cell.length_b   1.000
_cell.length_c   1.000
_cell.angle_alpha   90.00
_cell.angle_beta   90.00
_cell.angle_gamma   90.00
#
_symmetry.space_group_name_H-M   'P 1'
#
loop_
_entity.id
_entity.type
_entity.pdbx_description
1 polymer ?
#
loop_
_entity_poly.entity_id
_entity_poly.type
_entity_poly.pdbx_seq_one_letter_code
_entity_poly.pdbx_strand_id
1 'polypeptide(L)'
;NNSNKIEVIDINDFSSLHTITGFNSPRYFLPIDNTKAYVTDLYSNSIQIINLNSNSIVGNIAVNGRTEELLMYNDSVYVCDMTNDNLLIIDPTNNTLVDSIKVGESPNSIVIDKDNMIWVMCSGGFSSTSPKLIKFNPQTRKIETTYIFPNTSESPGNLKTNLTGDQLYFINADVYKMNIYGNMLPTTPIITSNGNNFYELGISPIEEEIYISDAIDYIQDGVILRYSPSGVLIHQFNAGVIPGDFLFIE
;
A
#
# COMPACT_ATOMS: atom_id res chain seq x y z
N ASN A 1 6.01 -8.06 9.04
CA ASN A 1 5.86 -9.50 9.09
C ASN A 1 7.18 -10.16 8.67
N ASN A 2 7.87 -10.84 9.57
CA ASN A 2 9.16 -11.52 9.32
C ASN A 2 8.98 -12.93 8.74
N SER A 3 7.92 -13.16 7.97
CA SER A 3 7.67 -14.42 7.29
C SER A 3 8.45 -14.45 5.97
N ASN A 4 9.24 -15.49 5.74
CA ASN A 4 9.98 -15.69 4.49
C ASN A 4 9.13 -16.48 3.47
N LYS A 5 7.81 -16.44 3.58
CA LYS A 5 6.89 -17.26 2.82
C LYS A 5 5.55 -16.57 2.60
N ILE A 6 4.81 -17.03 1.62
CA ILE A 6 3.41 -16.70 1.38
C ILE A 6 2.59 -17.98 1.55
N GLU A 7 1.54 -17.94 2.35
CA GLU A 7 0.57 -19.03 2.47
C GLU A 7 -0.56 -18.83 1.46
N VAL A 8 -0.87 -19.88 0.73
CA VAL A 8 -2.05 -19.98 -0.13
C VAL A 8 -3.10 -20.74 0.64
N ILE A 9 -4.25 -20.13 0.85
CA ILE A 9 -5.33 -20.71 1.68
C ILE A 9 -6.61 -20.89 0.87
N ASP A 10 -7.44 -21.86 1.26
CA ASP A 10 -8.81 -21.97 0.77
C ASP A 10 -9.66 -20.84 1.38
N ILE A 11 -10.41 -20.14 0.54
CA ILE A 11 -11.22 -19.00 0.97
C ILE A 11 -12.46 -19.40 1.79
N ASN A 12 -12.91 -20.66 1.69
CA ASN A 12 -14.12 -21.13 2.35
C ASN A 12 -13.89 -21.56 3.79
N ASP A 13 -12.72 -22.16 4.08
CA ASP A 13 -12.41 -22.72 5.40
C ASP A 13 -11.06 -22.27 5.97
N PHE A 14 -10.34 -21.41 5.23
CA PHE A 14 -9.01 -20.90 5.57
C PHE A 14 -7.94 -21.98 5.78
N SER A 15 -8.17 -23.19 5.28
CA SER A 15 -7.16 -24.27 5.31
C SER A 15 -5.98 -23.92 4.41
N SER A 16 -4.78 -24.34 4.81
CA SER A 16 -3.57 -24.15 4.00
C SER A 16 -3.59 -25.09 2.80
N LEU A 17 -3.52 -24.53 1.59
CA LEU A 17 -3.43 -25.28 0.33
C LEU A 17 -1.99 -25.44 -0.13
N HIS A 18 -1.18 -24.40 0.02
CA HIS A 18 0.21 -24.38 -0.42
C HIS A 18 1.03 -23.30 0.30
N THR A 19 2.35 -23.49 0.34
CA THR A 19 3.28 -22.48 0.85
C THR A 19 4.30 -22.13 -0.23
N ILE A 20 4.37 -20.85 -0.61
CA ILE A 20 5.40 -20.36 -1.52
C ILE A 20 6.58 -19.86 -0.67
N THR A 21 7.75 -20.43 -0.87
CA THR A 21 8.99 -20.12 -0.13
C THR A 21 10.02 -19.47 -1.04
N GLY A 22 11.13 -18.97 -0.45
CA GLY A 22 12.23 -18.36 -1.19
C GLY A 22 12.22 -16.83 -1.16
N PHE A 23 11.40 -16.23 -0.32
CA PHE A 23 11.42 -14.79 -0.03
C PHE A 23 12.35 -14.46 1.14
N ASN A 24 12.80 -13.20 1.20
CA ASN A 24 13.46 -12.64 2.37
C ASN A 24 12.47 -11.94 3.30
N SER A 25 11.62 -11.09 2.75
CA SER A 25 10.53 -10.40 3.47
C SER A 25 9.47 -9.93 2.45
N PRO A 26 8.54 -10.81 2.04
CA PRO A 26 7.49 -10.44 1.07
C PRO A 26 6.59 -9.37 1.69
N ARG A 27 6.25 -8.34 0.88
CA ARG A 27 5.49 -7.18 1.32
C ARG A 27 4.11 -7.13 0.65
N TYR A 28 4.07 -6.86 -0.62
CA TYR A 28 2.84 -6.67 -1.39
C TYR A 28 2.75 -7.68 -2.52
N PHE A 29 1.55 -8.17 -2.75
CA PHE A 29 1.23 -9.15 -3.79
C PHE A 29 0.28 -8.51 -4.80
N LEU A 30 0.66 -8.50 -6.08
CA LEU A 30 -0.15 -7.95 -7.17
C LEU A 30 -0.38 -9.01 -8.23
N PRO A 31 -1.60 -9.52 -8.43
CA PRO A 31 -1.94 -10.32 -9.59
C PRO A 31 -1.77 -9.50 -10.87
N ILE A 32 -1.07 -10.05 -11.86
CA ILE A 32 -0.90 -9.45 -13.19
C ILE A 32 -1.92 -10.02 -14.16
N ASP A 33 -2.09 -11.34 -14.11
CA ASP A 33 -3.08 -12.09 -14.88
C ASP A 33 -3.43 -13.38 -14.13
N ASN A 34 -4.24 -14.26 -14.73
CA ASN A 34 -4.67 -15.53 -14.13
C ASN A 34 -3.52 -16.54 -13.88
N THR A 35 -2.30 -16.26 -14.36
CA THR A 35 -1.16 -17.17 -14.28
C THR A 35 0.04 -16.57 -13.57
N LYS A 36 0.09 -15.23 -13.45
CA LYS A 36 1.26 -14.49 -12.99
C LYS A 36 0.91 -13.44 -11.94
N ALA A 37 1.74 -13.33 -10.92
CA ALA A 37 1.72 -12.24 -9.97
C ALA A 37 3.13 -11.68 -9.73
N TYR A 38 3.19 -10.44 -9.24
CA TYR A 38 4.40 -9.83 -8.72
C TYR A 38 4.32 -9.72 -7.20
N VAL A 39 5.48 -9.92 -6.55
CA VAL A 39 5.62 -9.75 -5.11
C VAL A 39 6.83 -8.87 -4.84
N THR A 40 6.61 -7.77 -4.14
CA THR A 40 7.72 -6.97 -3.60
C THR A 40 8.32 -7.70 -2.40
N ASP A 41 9.65 -7.66 -2.31
CA ASP A 41 10.39 -8.33 -1.26
C ASP A 41 11.45 -7.37 -0.70
N LEU A 42 11.25 -6.94 0.53
CA LEU A 42 11.93 -5.79 1.13
C LEU A 42 13.46 -5.86 1.09
N TYR A 43 14.03 -7.08 1.15
CA TYR A 43 15.48 -7.27 1.25
C TYR A 43 16.10 -8.03 0.09
N SER A 44 15.35 -8.22 -1.01
CA SER A 44 15.86 -9.01 -2.15
C SER A 44 16.48 -8.15 -3.26
N ASN A 45 16.33 -6.82 -3.23
CA ASN A 45 16.67 -5.92 -4.35
C ASN A 45 16.01 -6.32 -5.68
N SER A 46 14.89 -7.00 -5.61
CA SER A 46 14.13 -7.48 -6.77
C SER A 46 12.67 -7.69 -6.45
N ILE A 47 11.83 -7.57 -7.46
CA ILE A 47 10.43 -7.96 -7.42
C ILE A 47 10.35 -9.41 -7.90
N GLN A 48 9.74 -10.29 -7.10
CA GLN A 48 9.61 -11.69 -7.44
C GLN A 48 8.45 -11.92 -8.42
N ILE A 49 8.64 -12.80 -9.39
CA ILE A 49 7.62 -13.23 -10.35
C ILE A 49 7.10 -14.59 -9.91
N ILE A 50 5.82 -14.67 -9.63
CA ILE A 50 5.14 -15.87 -9.19
C ILE A 50 4.33 -16.46 -10.32
N ASN A 51 4.44 -17.77 -10.53
CA ASN A 51 3.50 -18.51 -11.34
C ASN A 51 2.37 -19.03 -10.44
N LEU A 52 1.13 -18.60 -10.72
CA LEU A 52 -0.04 -18.90 -9.90
C LEU A 52 -0.54 -20.35 -10.08
N ASN A 53 -0.21 -21.01 -11.20
CA ASN A 53 -0.59 -22.41 -11.42
C ASN A 53 0.32 -23.39 -10.64
N SER A 54 1.62 -23.06 -10.53
CA SER A 54 2.57 -23.90 -9.79
C SER A 54 2.83 -23.40 -8.37
N ASN A 55 2.27 -22.25 -7.98
CA ASN A 55 2.50 -21.61 -6.70
C ASN A 55 4.01 -21.51 -6.35
N SER A 56 4.80 -20.96 -7.28
CA SER A 56 6.26 -20.91 -7.13
C SER A 56 6.87 -19.66 -7.75
N ILE A 57 8.03 -19.25 -7.24
CA ILE A 57 8.84 -18.18 -7.84
C ILE A 57 9.45 -18.74 -9.14
N VAL A 58 9.23 -18.04 -10.27
CA VAL A 58 9.73 -18.43 -11.59
C VAL A 58 10.72 -17.45 -12.18
N GLY A 59 10.96 -16.32 -11.52
CA GLY A 59 11.90 -15.28 -11.94
C GLY A 59 11.85 -14.07 -11.05
N ASN A 60 12.59 -13.05 -11.43
CA ASN A 60 12.59 -11.77 -10.74
C ASN A 60 12.89 -10.59 -11.68
N ILE A 61 12.55 -9.40 -11.24
CA ILE A 61 12.89 -8.12 -11.88
C ILE A 61 13.85 -7.39 -10.95
N ALA A 62 15.09 -7.14 -11.38
CA ALA A 62 16.09 -6.43 -10.58
C ALA A 62 15.72 -4.94 -10.43
N VAL A 63 15.74 -4.42 -9.20
CA VAL A 63 15.33 -3.03 -8.89
C VAL A 63 16.31 -2.26 -7.99
N ASN A 64 17.42 -2.82 -7.57
CA ASN A 64 18.47 -2.18 -6.75
C ASN A 64 17.99 -1.40 -5.52
N GLY A 65 16.91 -1.86 -4.88
CA GLY A 65 16.36 -1.17 -3.71
C GLY A 65 15.21 -1.90 -3.07
N ARG A 66 14.77 -1.37 -1.93
CA ARG A 66 13.58 -1.84 -1.24
C ARG A 66 12.33 -1.31 -1.93
N THR A 67 11.44 -2.21 -2.27
CA THR A 67 10.16 -1.88 -2.92
C THR A 67 9.00 -2.18 -1.98
N GLU A 68 8.00 -1.33 -2.04
CA GLU A 68 6.76 -1.40 -1.27
C GLU A 68 5.56 -1.61 -2.22
N GLU A 69 4.46 -0.91 -2.03
CA GLU A 69 3.20 -1.16 -2.73
C GLU A 69 3.31 -1.02 -4.26
N LEU A 70 2.54 -1.86 -4.96
CA LEU A 70 2.46 -1.92 -6.41
C LEU A 70 1.02 -1.64 -6.88
N LEU A 71 0.92 -1.07 -8.07
CA LEU A 71 -0.35 -0.80 -8.74
C LEU A 71 -0.25 -1.17 -10.22
N MET A 72 -1.21 -1.92 -10.74
CA MET A 72 -1.35 -2.13 -12.19
C MET A 72 -2.35 -1.13 -12.76
N TYR A 73 -1.92 -0.38 -13.77
CA TYR A 73 -2.81 0.49 -14.52
C TYR A 73 -2.44 0.48 -16.00
N ASN A 74 -3.43 0.26 -16.85
CA ASN A 74 -3.23 -0.06 -18.27
C ASN A 74 -2.17 -1.17 -18.38
N ASP A 75 -1.35 -1.19 -19.36
CA ASP A 75 -0.34 -2.24 -19.56
C ASP A 75 0.97 -1.98 -18.79
N SER A 76 0.91 -1.36 -17.63
CA SER A 76 2.09 -1.01 -16.81
C SER A 76 1.87 -1.28 -15.34
N VAL A 77 2.94 -1.74 -14.66
CA VAL A 77 2.97 -1.86 -13.19
C VAL A 77 3.82 -0.73 -12.63
N TYR A 78 3.25 0.02 -11.70
CA TYR A 78 3.89 1.09 -10.96
C TYR A 78 4.29 0.59 -9.59
N VAL A 79 5.51 0.89 -9.14
CA VAL A 79 6.06 0.35 -7.89
C VAL A 79 6.75 1.44 -7.09
N CYS A 80 6.45 1.53 -5.82
CA CYS A 80 7.13 2.41 -4.87
C CYS A 80 8.53 1.86 -4.57
N ASP A 81 9.60 2.57 -5.00
CA ASP A 81 11.00 2.27 -4.66
C ASP A 81 11.46 3.21 -3.55
N MET A 82 11.34 2.71 -2.31
CA MET A 82 11.61 3.51 -1.12
C MET A 82 13.12 3.80 -0.92
N THR A 83 14.01 3.01 -1.50
CA THR A 83 15.47 3.25 -1.38
C THR A 83 15.95 4.38 -2.29
N ASN A 84 15.42 4.42 -3.50
CA ASN A 84 15.87 5.37 -4.52
C ASN A 84 14.87 6.52 -4.75
N ASP A 85 13.82 6.64 -3.93
CA ASP A 85 12.79 7.70 -3.97
C ASP A 85 12.10 7.80 -5.34
N ASN A 86 11.85 6.67 -5.97
CA ASN A 86 11.29 6.61 -7.30
C ASN A 86 9.93 5.90 -7.33
N LEU A 87 9.15 6.27 -8.33
CA LEU A 87 8.07 5.46 -8.87
C LEU A 87 8.62 4.70 -10.08
N LEU A 88 8.81 3.39 -9.95
CA LEU A 88 9.27 2.53 -11.04
C LEU A 88 8.09 2.21 -11.95
N ILE A 89 8.37 2.08 -13.25
CA ILE A 89 7.38 1.66 -14.26
C ILE A 89 7.89 0.40 -14.94
N ILE A 90 7.12 -0.68 -14.85
CA ILE A 90 7.48 -2.01 -15.37
C ILE A 90 6.51 -2.40 -16.48
N ASP A 91 7.05 -2.92 -17.58
CA ASP A 91 6.28 -3.65 -18.60
C ASP A 91 6.05 -5.09 -18.12
N PRO A 92 4.81 -5.46 -17.76
CA PRO A 92 4.53 -6.80 -17.28
C PRO A 92 4.55 -7.87 -18.39
N THR A 93 4.52 -7.50 -19.66
CA THR A 93 4.61 -8.43 -20.79
C THR A 93 6.00 -9.05 -20.87
N ASN A 94 7.03 -8.21 -20.74
CA ASN A 94 8.43 -8.61 -20.84
C ASN A 94 9.11 -8.74 -19.47
N ASN A 95 8.43 -8.38 -18.38
CA ASN A 95 8.97 -8.30 -17.01
C ASN A 95 10.22 -7.39 -16.95
N THR A 96 10.16 -6.22 -17.56
CA THR A 96 11.29 -5.29 -17.65
C THR A 96 10.96 -3.93 -17.03
N LEU A 97 11.93 -3.36 -16.32
CA LEU A 97 11.87 -1.96 -15.89
C LEU A 97 12.03 -1.06 -17.15
N VAL A 98 11.02 -0.23 -17.41
CA VAL A 98 10.99 0.64 -18.59
C VAL A 98 11.21 2.11 -18.26
N ASP A 99 10.94 2.53 -17.01
CA ASP A 99 11.14 3.92 -16.59
C ASP A 99 11.23 4.03 -15.06
N SER A 100 11.69 5.20 -14.59
CA SER A 100 11.85 5.50 -13.17
C SER A 100 11.67 7.02 -12.97
N ILE A 101 10.65 7.40 -12.21
CA ILE A 101 10.27 8.79 -11.98
C ILE A 101 10.60 9.17 -10.53
N LYS A 102 11.44 10.20 -10.36
CA LYS A 102 11.73 10.72 -9.01
C LYS A 102 10.47 11.36 -8.43
N VAL A 103 10.06 10.90 -7.25
CA VAL A 103 8.86 11.40 -6.52
C VAL A 103 9.26 12.12 -5.23
N GLY A 104 9.13 11.51 -4.10
CA GLY A 104 9.56 12.04 -2.80
C GLY A 104 10.32 10.97 -2.05
N GLU A 105 10.98 11.33 -0.98
CA GLU A 105 11.77 10.39 -0.18
C GLU A 105 10.87 9.33 0.46
N SER A 106 11.28 8.05 0.33
CA SER A 106 10.61 6.87 0.87
C SER A 106 9.14 6.71 0.41
N PRO A 107 8.86 6.59 -0.91
CA PRO A 107 7.51 6.25 -1.37
C PRO A 107 7.10 4.86 -0.84
N ASN A 108 5.90 4.77 -0.23
CA ASN A 108 5.47 3.58 0.49
C ASN A 108 4.09 3.04 0.07
N SER A 109 3.19 3.88 -0.41
CA SER A 109 1.86 3.44 -0.82
C SER A 109 1.37 4.20 -2.06
N ILE A 110 0.51 3.53 -2.85
CA ILE A 110 0.12 3.97 -4.18
C ILE A 110 -1.33 3.58 -4.48
N VAL A 111 -2.10 4.51 -5.01
CA VAL A 111 -3.47 4.26 -5.49
C VAL A 111 -3.75 4.99 -6.79
N ILE A 112 -4.82 4.59 -7.48
CA ILE A 112 -5.34 5.29 -8.65
C ILE A 112 -6.70 5.89 -8.32
N ASP A 113 -6.94 7.12 -8.78
CA ASP A 113 -8.22 7.79 -8.63
C ASP A 113 -9.14 7.61 -9.86
N LYS A 114 -10.39 8.06 -9.75
CA LYS A 114 -11.39 7.94 -10.83
C LYS A 114 -11.04 8.70 -12.11
N ASP A 115 -10.14 9.69 -12.03
CA ASP A 115 -9.66 10.47 -13.16
C ASP A 115 -8.39 9.85 -13.78
N ASN A 116 -8.05 8.63 -13.34
CA ASN A 116 -6.87 7.86 -13.74
C ASN A 116 -5.54 8.55 -13.38
N MET A 117 -5.53 9.36 -12.32
CA MET A 117 -4.30 9.88 -11.74
C MET A 117 -3.78 8.92 -10.68
N ILE A 118 -2.50 8.68 -10.68
CA ILE A 118 -1.82 7.88 -9.67
C ILE A 118 -1.41 8.79 -8.52
N TRP A 119 -1.71 8.37 -7.30
CA TRP A 119 -1.31 9.04 -6.09
C TRP A 119 -0.28 8.23 -5.34
N VAL A 120 0.83 8.86 -4.96
CA VAL A 120 1.94 8.21 -4.26
C VAL A 120 2.17 8.92 -2.94
N MET A 121 2.13 8.18 -1.84
CA MET A 121 2.53 8.67 -0.53
C MET A 121 4.01 8.42 -0.31
N CYS A 122 4.73 9.45 0.12
CA CYS A 122 6.14 9.41 0.44
C CYS A 122 6.31 9.81 1.91
N SER A 123 6.82 8.92 2.75
CA SER A 123 6.91 9.14 4.20
C SER A 123 8.01 10.11 4.63
N GLY A 124 8.85 10.58 3.71
CA GLY A 124 9.96 11.48 4.03
C GLY A 124 11.17 10.75 4.63
N GLY A 125 12.16 11.50 5.04
CA GLY A 125 13.46 10.98 5.44
C GLY A 125 13.73 11.05 6.94
N PHE A 126 13.01 10.31 7.78
CA PHE A 126 13.30 10.19 9.22
C PHE A 126 13.66 11.53 9.90
N SER A 127 12.79 12.53 9.76
CA SER A 127 12.94 13.89 10.27
C SER A 127 13.94 14.79 9.49
N SER A 128 14.48 14.34 8.36
CA SER A 128 15.38 15.16 7.53
C SER A 128 14.66 15.89 6.40
N THR A 129 13.66 15.27 5.79
CA THR A 129 12.85 15.82 4.69
C THR A 129 11.38 15.65 4.96
N SER A 130 10.59 16.64 4.56
CA SER A 130 9.12 16.60 4.71
C SER A 130 8.51 15.49 3.84
N PRO A 131 7.54 14.74 4.38
CA PRO A 131 6.73 13.82 3.60
C PRO A 131 5.96 14.52 2.49
N LYS A 132 5.54 13.74 1.48
CA LYS A 132 4.81 14.27 0.33
C LYS A 132 3.69 13.33 -0.10
N LEU A 133 2.60 13.92 -0.57
CA LEU A 133 1.60 13.24 -1.36
C LEU A 133 1.71 13.76 -2.80
N ILE A 134 1.97 12.86 -3.74
CA ILE A 134 2.25 13.19 -5.15
C ILE A 134 1.05 12.77 -5.99
N LYS A 135 0.55 13.67 -6.84
CA LYS A 135 -0.39 13.36 -7.91
C LYS A 135 0.37 13.25 -9.23
N PHE A 136 0.39 12.07 -9.81
CA PHE A 136 1.15 11.72 -11.02
C PHE A 136 0.21 11.34 -12.15
N ASN A 137 0.47 11.87 -13.32
CA ASN A 137 -0.27 11.54 -14.54
C ASN A 137 0.45 10.40 -15.29
N PRO A 138 -0.11 9.19 -15.34
CA PRO A 138 0.55 8.05 -15.97
C PRO A 138 0.63 8.15 -17.49
N GLN A 139 -0.26 8.92 -18.14
CA GLN A 139 -0.27 9.09 -19.60
C GLN A 139 0.86 10.02 -20.06
N THR A 140 1.08 11.12 -19.34
CA THR A 140 2.13 12.09 -19.65
C THR A 140 3.45 11.80 -18.96
N ARG A 141 3.43 10.88 -17.98
CA ARG A 141 4.55 10.55 -17.06
C ARG A 141 5.09 11.78 -16.32
N LYS A 142 4.18 12.67 -15.88
CA LYS A 142 4.55 13.90 -15.16
C LYS A 142 3.86 13.97 -13.81
N ILE A 143 4.53 14.60 -12.87
CA ILE A 143 3.94 15.02 -11.60
C ILE A 143 3.08 16.25 -11.90
N GLU A 144 1.79 16.16 -11.58
CA GLU A 144 0.82 17.26 -11.73
C GLU A 144 0.78 18.13 -10.48
N THR A 145 0.85 17.52 -9.30
CA THR A 145 0.77 18.24 -8.03
C THR A 145 1.60 17.53 -6.96
N THR A 146 2.20 18.34 -6.10
CA THR A 146 2.91 17.86 -4.91
C THR A 146 2.35 18.58 -3.68
N TYR A 147 1.82 17.82 -2.73
CA TYR A 147 1.40 18.27 -1.42
C TYR A 147 2.50 17.95 -0.43
N ILE A 148 2.97 18.96 0.32
CA ILE A 148 4.07 18.81 1.28
C ILE A 148 3.49 18.85 2.68
N PHE A 149 3.79 17.84 3.48
CA PHE A 149 3.43 17.82 4.90
C PHE A 149 4.27 18.85 5.68
N PRO A 150 3.66 19.52 6.66
CA PRO A 150 4.33 20.67 7.28
C PRO A 150 5.53 20.31 8.16
N ASN A 151 5.56 19.09 8.73
CA ASN A 151 6.61 18.69 9.66
C ASN A 151 7.41 17.52 9.12
N THR A 152 8.73 17.57 9.25
CA THR A 152 9.64 16.49 8.85
C THR A 152 9.55 15.26 9.75
N SER A 153 8.93 15.38 10.93
CA SER A 153 8.71 14.28 11.87
C SER A 153 7.47 13.44 11.55
N GLU A 154 6.63 13.88 10.63
CA GLU A 154 5.49 13.10 10.15
C GLU A 154 5.96 11.91 9.31
N SER A 155 5.17 10.83 9.30
CA SER A 155 5.47 9.62 8.53
C SER A 155 4.18 9.01 8.00
N PRO A 156 3.51 9.68 7.03
CA PRO A 156 2.26 9.19 6.47
C PRO A 156 2.47 7.93 5.62
N GLY A 157 1.42 7.09 5.60
CA GLY A 157 1.40 5.87 4.80
C GLY A 157 -0.01 5.32 4.63
N ASN A 158 -0.10 4.08 4.11
CA ASN A 158 -1.36 3.36 3.95
C ASN A 158 -2.40 4.15 3.17
N LEU A 159 -2.00 4.68 2.01
CA LEU A 159 -2.88 5.42 1.13
C LEU A 159 -3.91 4.49 0.51
N LYS A 160 -5.19 4.80 0.66
CA LYS A 160 -6.32 4.05 0.08
C LYS A 160 -7.31 5.01 -0.60
N THR A 161 -8.16 4.45 -1.48
CA THR A 161 -9.29 5.17 -2.07
C THR A 161 -10.60 4.52 -1.66
N ASN A 162 -11.71 5.28 -1.74
CA ASN A 162 -13.04 4.68 -1.74
C ASN A 162 -13.35 4.00 -3.09
N LEU A 163 -14.46 3.26 -3.18
CA LEU A 163 -14.88 2.55 -4.39
C LEU A 163 -15.04 3.49 -5.60
N THR A 164 -15.55 4.69 -5.37
CA THR A 164 -15.75 5.68 -6.45
C THR A 164 -14.44 6.36 -6.88
N GLY A 165 -13.34 6.19 -6.16
CA GLY A 165 -12.04 6.76 -6.47
C GLY A 165 -11.96 8.28 -6.36
N ASP A 166 -12.86 8.93 -5.61
CA ASP A 166 -12.89 10.38 -5.45
C ASP A 166 -12.44 10.87 -4.07
N GLN A 167 -12.21 9.95 -3.13
CA GLN A 167 -11.68 10.23 -1.81
C GLN A 167 -10.39 9.42 -1.56
N LEU A 168 -9.41 10.08 -1.02
CA LEU A 168 -8.18 9.49 -0.52
C LEU A 168 -8.26 9.37 1.00
N TYR A 169 -7.74 8.27 1.53
CA TYR A 169 -7.59 8.05 2.96
C TYR A 169 -6.14 7.65 3.25
N PHE A 170 -5.59 8.10 4.36
CA PHE A 170 -4.23 7.74 4.78
C PHE A 170 -4.06 7.86 6.30
N ILE A 171 -3.08 7.13 6.82
CA ILE A 171 -2.66 7.25 8.21
C ILE A 171 -1.48 8.23 8.30
N ASN A 172 -1.57 9.19 9.23
CA ASN A 172 -0.47 10.02 9.69
C ASN A 172 -0.65 10.22 11.20
N ALA A 173 -0.28 9.22 11.99
CA ALA A 173 -0.69 8.96 13.36
C ALA A 173 -2.21 8.78 13.51
N ASP A 174 -2.99 9.73 13.05
CA ASP A 174 -4.45 9.71 12.90
C ASP A 174 -4.86 9.33 11.47
N VAL A 175 -6.15 9.09 11.22
CA VAL A 175 -6.66 8.87 9.85
C VAL A 175 -7.21 10.15 9.27
N TYR A 176 -6.76 10.46 8.07
CA TYR A 176 -7.19 11.62 7.31
C TYR A 176 -7.95 11.21 6.05
N LYS A 177 -8.88 12.07 5.62
CA LYS A 177 -9.64 11.93 4.38
C LYS A 177 -9.47 13.18 3.53
N MET A 178 -9.21 13.02 2.23
CA MET A 178 -9.01 14.12 1.28
C MET A 178 -9.76 13.84 -0.01
N ASN A 179 -10.48 14.84 -0.52
CA ASN A 179 -11.05 14.76 -1.87
C ASN A 179 -9.93 14.93 -2.92
N ILE A 180 -9.98 14.17 -4.03
CA ILE A 180 -8.96 14.21 -5.09
C ILE A 180 -8.84 15.58 -5.79
N TYR A 181 -9.82 16.45 -5.64
CA TYR A 181 -9.82 17.84 -6.12
C TYR A 181 -9.40 18.86 -5.05
N GLY A 182 -9.09 18.38 -3.84
CA GLY A 182 -8.59 19.23 -2.77
C GLY A 182 -7.27 19.91 -3.17
N ASN A 183 -7.11 21.16 -2.81
CA ASN A 183 -5.92 21.95 -3.13
C ASN A 183 -4.90 22.01 -1.99
N MET A 184 -5.20 21.39 -0.85
CA MET A 184 -4.34 21.31 0.33
C MET A 184 -4.57 19.99 1.09
N LEU A 185 -3.58 19.61 1.89
CA LEU A 185 -3.71 18.47 2.80
C LEU A 185 -4.76 18.78 3.88
N PRO A 186 -5.53 17.76 4.31
CA PRO A 186 -6.47 17.94 5.43
C PRO A 186 -5.71 18.20 6.73
N THR A 187 -6.22 19.13 7.53
CA THR A 187 -5.66 19.49 8.84
C THR A 187 -6.43 18.88 10.02
N THR A 188 -7.62 18.34 9.75
CA THR A 188 -8.47 17.71 10.75
C THR A 188 -8.62 16.22 10.41
N PRO A 189 -8.26 15.30 11.31
CA PRO A 189 -8.46 13.89 11.08
C PRO A 189 -9.94 13.52 11.11
N ILE A 190 -10.32 12.48 10.35
CA ILE A 190 -11.65 11.88 10.42
C ILE A 190 -11.75 10.89 11.59
N ILE A 191 -10.62 10.27 11.97
CA ILE A 191 -10.50 9.38 13.13
C ILE A 191 -9.21 9.73 13.87
N THR A 192 -9.32 10.01 15.16
CA THR A 192 -8.15 10.21 16.03
C THR A 192 -7.71 8.88 16.64
N SER A 193 -6.41 8.68 16.73
CA SER A 193 -5.82 7.44 17.26
C SER A 193 -6.09 7.26 18.77
N ASN A 194 -6.18 8.36 19.51
CA ASN A 194 -6.43 8.34 20.96
C ASN A 194 -5.47 7.42 21.74
N GLY A 195 -4.23 7.30 21.25
CA GLY A 195 -3.19 6.45 21.84
C GLY A 195 -3.11 5.04 21.26
N ASN A 196 -3.99 4.65 20.34
CA ASN A 196 -3.84 3.45 19.54
C ASN A 196 -2.65 3.58 18.57
N ASN A 197 -2.03 2.46 18.25
CA ASN A 197 -0.94 2.38 17.28
C ASN A 197 -1.50 1.91 15.94
N PHE A 198 -2.12 2.83 15.18
CA PHE A 198 -2.70 2.54 13.88
C PHE A 198 -1.63 2.06 12.91
N TYR A 199 -1.83 0.86 12.36
CA TYR A 199 -0.80 0.18 11.56
C TYR A 199 -1.22 -0.01 10.10
N GLU A 200 -2.46 -0.45 9.83
CA GLU A 200 -2.97 -0.64 8.48
C GLU A 200 -4.38 -0.07 8.32
N LEU A 201 -4.75 0.29 7.10
CA LEU A 201 -6.00 0.91 6.73
C LEU A 201 -6.67 0.15 5.58
N GLY A 202 -7.96 -0.13 5.71
CA GLY A 202 -8.82 -0.67 4.66
C GLY A 202 -10.10 0.13 4.53
N ILE A 203 -10.62 0.27 3.31
CA ILE A 203 -11.92 0.87 3.03
C ILE A 203 -12.80 -0.20 2.40
N SER A 204 -13.94 -0.55 3.03
CA SER A 204 -14.84 -1.55 2.45
C SER A 204 -15.47 -1.01 1.16
N PRO A 205 -15.57 -1.82 0.11
CA PRO A 205 -15.99 -1.31 -1.19
C PRO A 205 -17.46 -0.93 -1.26
N ILE A 206 -18.35 -1.55 -0.49
CA ILE A 206 -19.79 -1.31 -0.57
C ILE A 206 -20.24 -0.22 0.40
N GLU A 207 -19.96 -0.40 1.70
CA GLU A 207 -20.41 0.50 2.76
C GLU A 207 -19.48 1.68 2.99
N GLU A 208 -18.32 1.69 2.35
CA GLU A 208 -17.24 2.66 2.60
C GLU A 208 -16.82 2.75 4.07
N GLU A 209 -17.01 1.68 4.83
CA GLU A 209 -16.57 1.61 6.22
C GLU A 209 -15.06 1.57 6.30
N ILE A 210 -14.53 2.18 7.34
CA ILE A 210 -13.09 2.32 7.55
C ILE A 210 -12.65 1.26 8.54
N TYR A 211 -11.74 0.39 8.11
CA TYR A 211 -11.11 -0.63 8.94
C TYR A 211 -9.70 -0.21 9.26
N ILE A 212 -9.32 -0.26 10.52
CA ILE A 212 -7.99 0.09 10.99
C ILE A 212 -7.47 -1.04 11.86
N SER A 213 -6.25 -1.47 11.61
CA SER A 213 -5.57 -2.33 12.55
C SER A 213 -4.79 -1.51 13.58
N ASP A 214 -4.92 -1.88 14.84
CA ASP A 214 -4.09 -1.40 15.94
C ASP A 214 -3.07 -2.48 16.29
N ALA A 215 -1.79 -2.20 16.06
CA ALA A 215 -0.69 -3.12 16.36
C ALA A 215 -0.30 -3.13 17.86
N ILE A 216 -0.93 -2.27 18.67
CA ILE A 216 -0.71 -2.10 20.10
C ILE A 216 0.78 -1.84 20.40
N ASP A 217 1.57 -2.88 20.64
CA ASP A 217 3.00 -2.81 20.96
C ASP A 217 3.87 -3.68 20.04
N TYR A 218 3.31 -4.20 18.93
CA TYR A 218 3.96 -5.12 17.99
C TYR A 218 4.32 -6.51 18.56
N ILE A 219 3.89 -6.84 19.77
CA ILE A 219 4.21 -8.10 20.46
C ILE A 219 2.96 -8.90 20.80
N GLN A 220 1.96 -8.23 21.37
CA GLN A 220 0.66 -8.86 21.67
C GLN A 220 -0.28 -8.85 20.47
N ASP A 221 -1.35 -9.62 20.58
CA ASP A 221 -2.40 -9.66 19.56
C ASP A 221 -2.99 -8.27 19.36
N GLY A 222 -3.13 -7.87 18.09
CA GLY A 222 -3.69 -6.60 17.70
C GLY A 222 -5.21 -6.58 17.73
N VAL A 223 -5.76 -5.42 17.45
CA VAL A 223 -7.21 -5.19 17.40
C VAL A 223 -7.58 -4.60 16.04
N ILE A 224 -8.69 -5.04 15.47
CA ILE A 224 -9.31 -4.41 14.33
C ILE A 224 -10.42 -3.48 14.81
N LEU A 225 -10.36 -2.24 14.40
CA LEU A 225 -11.33 -1.19 14.67
C LEU A 225 -12.11 -0.90 13.38
N ARG A 226 -13.45 -1.03 13.45
CA ARG A 226 -14.35 -0.77 12.33
C ARG A 226 -15.13 0.51 12.60
N TYR A 227 -15.03 1.46 11.69
CA TYR A 227 -15.67 2.77 11.78
C TYR A 227 -16.63 2.98 10.61
N SER A 228 -17.66 3.81 10.85
CA SER A 228 -18.51 4.31 9.77
C SER A 228 -17.72 5.20 8.81
N PRO A 229 -18.24 5.52 7.60
CA PRO A 229 -17.64 6.48 6.69
C PRO A 229 -17.46 7.90 7.27
N SER A 230 -18.18 8.20 8.36
CA SER A 230 -18.07 9.48 9.10
C SER A 230 -17.08 9.44 10.28
N GLY A 231 -16.37 8.31 10.49
CA GLY A 231 -15.39 8.16 11.56
C GLY A 231 -15.96 7.81 12.93
N VAL A 232 -17.19 7.29 13.01
CA VAL A 232 -17.77 6.81 14.27
C VAL A 232 -17.45 5.33 14.45
N LEU A 233 -16.84 4.94 15.57
CA LEU A 233 -16.54 3.55 15.88
C LEU A 233 -17.83 2.72 15.94
N ILE A 234 -17.90 1.66 15.14
CA ILE A 234 -19.04 0.73 15.05
C ILE A 234 -18.77 -0.53 15.86
N HIS A 235 -17.57 -1.09 15.68
CA HIS A 235 -17.21 -2.37 16.26
C HIS A 235 -15.69 -2.51 16.41
N GLN A 236 -15.25 -3.43 17.28
CA GLN A 236 -13.85 -3.86 17.38
C GLN A 236 -13.77 -5.35 17.67
N PHE A 237 -12.70 -6.00 17.23
CA PHE A 237 -12.44 -7.41 17.49
C PHE A 237 -10.94 -7.70 17.48
N ASN A 238 -10.53 -8.75 18.19
CA ASN A 238 -9.13 -9.15 18.26
C ASN A 238 -8.67 -9.81 16.94
N ALA A 239 -7.44 -9.58 16.59
CA ALA A 239 -6.74 -10.21 15.49
C ALA A 239 -5.39 -10.77 15.97
N GLY A 240 -4.62 -11.38 15.08
CA GLY A 240 -3.26 -11.81 15.43
C GLY A 240 -2.28 -10.65 15.58
N VAL A 241 -1.04 -10.96 15.91
CA VAL A 241 0.03 -9.97 16.08
C VAL A 241 0.27 -9.20 14.78
N ILE A 242 0.27 -7.88 14.85
CA ILE A 242 0.51 -6.95 13.74
C ILE A 242 -0.39 -7.29 12.53
N PRO A 243 -1.71 -7.09 12.61
CA PRO A 243 -2.60 -7.31 11.46
C PRO A 243 -2.22 -6.34 10.34
N GLY A 244 -1.81 -6.87 9.19
CA GLY A 244 -1.04 -6.13 8.21
C GLY A 244 -1.74 -5.75 6.90
N ASP A 245 -2.96 -6.22 6.65
CA ASP A 245 -3.74 -5.82 5.46
C ASP A 245 -5.20 -6.28 5.57
N PHE A 246 -6.05 -5.72 4.71
CA PHE A 246 -7.48 -6.03 4.62
C PHE A 246 -7.83 -6.47 3.21
N LEU A 247 -8.40 -7.66 3.09
CA LEU A 247 -9.01 -8.15 1.86
C LEU A 247 -10.53 -8.23 2.06
N PHE A 248 -11.27 -7.50 1.24
CA PHE A 248 -12.73 -7.55 1.21
C PHE A 248 -13.17 -8.49 0.10
N ILE A 249 -14.02 -9.46 0.44
CA ILE A 249 -14.54 -10.47 -0.47
C ILE A 249 -16.05 -10.26 -0.57
N GLU A 250 -16.55 -10.09 -1.78
CA GLU A 250 -17.96 -9.92 -2.11
C GLU A 250 -18.61 -11.23 -2.57
#